data_37bc7dad1549ccd181eee3eea6d61a06
#
_entry.id   37bc7dad1549ccd181eee3eea6d61a06
#
_cell.length_a   1.000
_cell.length_b   1.000
_cell.length_c   1.000
_cell.angle_alpha   90.00
_cell.angle_beta   90.00
_cell.angle_gamma   90.00
#
_symmetry.space_group_name_H-M   'P 1'
#
loop_
_entity.id
_entity.type
_entity.pdbx_description
1 polymer ?
#
loop_
_entity_poly.entity_id
_entity_poly.type
_entity_poly.pdbx_seq_one_letter_code
_entity_poly.pdbx_strand_id
1 'polypeptide(L)'
;MSEKKGVKDAYSIKTPEDSINLYRSWASTYDSDFAKQNDYRSPIEIGKYFDKYSNHKDTPILDVGAGTGLVGECLNESSREIDAIDISPEMLNIARLKNCYSKIIEADLTKRLLINDNHYGAIVSAGTFTHGHVGPDVLDELLRVTKSGALFVLTIHYQLYKKAGFDKKILGIEKSITKPNFHEVSVYGNNPDKDHGSD
;
A
#
# COMPACT_ATOMS: atom_id res chain seq x y z
N MET A 1 -13.37 -15.73 -23.70
CA MET A 1 -12.49 -16.06 -22.57
C MET A 1 -11.72 -14.79 -22.27
N SER A 2 -11.92 -14.14 -21.11
CA SER A 2 -11.10 -12.99 -20.73
C SER A 2 -9.67 -13.47 -20.45
N GLU A 3 -8.69 -12.80 -21.03
CA GLU A 3 -7.27 -13.05 -20.73
C GLU A 3 -7.05 -12.94 -19.22
N LYS A 4 -6.35 -13.93 -18.63
CA LYS A 4 -5.98 -13.87 -17.20
C LYS A 4 -4.98 -12.72 -16.99
N LYS A 5 -5.32 -11.78 -16.13
CA LYS A 5 -4.44 -10.70 -15.72
C LYS A 5 -3.41 -11.20 -14.72
N GLY A 6 -2.23 -10.60 -14.71
CA GLY A 6 -1.11 -11.03 -13.88
C GLY A 6 -0.16 -9.89 -13.53
N VAL A 7 0.99 -10.24 -12.96
CA VAL A 7 2.05 -9.30 -12.54
C VAL A 7 2.48 -8.36 -13.67
N LYS A 8 2.59 -8.87 -14.91
CA LYS A 8 2.99 -8.06 -16.08
C LYS A 8 2.02 -6.92 -16.36
N ASP A 9 0.72 -7.16 -16.16
CA ASP A 9 -0.30 -6.12 -16.35
C ASP A 9 -0.16 -5.02 -15.30
N ALA A 10 0.05 -5.40 -14.02
CA ALA A 10 0.29 -4.45 -12.94
C ALA A 10 1.54 -3.60 -13.18
N TYR A 11 2.61 -4.17 -13.71
CA TYR A 11 3.86 -3.45 -14.01
C TYR A 11 3.81 -2.62 -15.31
N SER A 12 2.77 -2.77 -16.12
CA SER A 12 2.57 -1.98 -17.34
C SER A 12 1.90 -0.62 -17.11
N ILE A 13 1.38 -0.36 -15.92
CA ILE A 13 0.71 0.88 -15.52
C ILE A 13 1.67 2.06 -15.65
N LYS A 14 1.17 3.19 -16.18
CA LYS A 14 1.94 4.44 -16.35
C LYS A 14 1.20 5.65 -15.82
N THR A 15 -0.12 5.59 -15.75
CA THR A 15 -0.99 6.70 -15.33
C THR A 15 -2.01 6.25 -14.29
N PRO A 16 -2.60 7.18 -13.50
CA PRO A 16 -3.72 6.88 -12.63
C PRO A 16 -4.90 6.23 -13.35
N GLU A 17 -5.19 6.65 -14.60
CA GLU A 17 -6.25 6.09 -15.43
C GLU A 17 -5.97 4.63 -15.82
N ASP A 18 -4.71 4.29 -16.12
CA ASP A 18 -4.30 2.90 -16.39
C ASP A 18 -4.57 2.03 -15.16
N SER A 19 -4.23 2.54 -13.98
CA SER A 19 -4.48 1.86 -12.69
C SER A 19 -5.98 1.59 -12.51
N ILE A 20 -6.82 2.62 -12.63
CA ILE A 20 -8.28 2.48 -12.52
C ILE A 20 -8.80 1.43 -13.53
N ASN A 21 -8.41 1.52 -14.78
CA ASN A 21 -8.89 0.62 -15.83
C ASN A 21 -8.45 -0.83 -15.62
N LEU A 22 -7.21 -1.07 -15.21
CA LEU A 22 -6.72 -2.40 -14.89
C LEU A 22 -7.50 -2.99 -13.71
N TYR A 23 -7.52 -2.29 -12.59
CA TYR A 23 -8.09 -2.79 -11.34
C TYR A 23 -9.62 -2.87 -11.38
N ARG A 24 -10.33 -2.03 -12.16
CA ARG A 24 -11.76 -2.17 -12.41
C ARG A 24 -12.16 -3.57 -12.84
N SER A 25 -11.42 -4.13 -13.79
CA SER A 25 -11.72 -5.43 -14.35
C SER A 25 -11.06 -6.58 -13.59
N TRP A 26 -10.21 -6.31 -12.63
CA TRP A 26 -9.46 -7.32 -11.89
C TRP A 26 -9.94 -7.48 -10.43
N ALA A 27 -10.62 -6.48 -9.87
CA ALA A 27 -10.99 -6.45 -8.46
C ALA A 27 -11.69 -7.72 -7.97
N SER A 28 -12.64 -8.27 -8.73
CA SER A 28 -13.43 -9.44 -8.31
C SER A 28 -12.62 -10.72 -8.18
N THR A 29 -11.48 -10.83 -8.84
CA THR A 29 -10.64 -12.05 -8.86
C THR A 29 -9.23 -11.80 -8.35
N TYR A 30 -8.88 -10.56 -7.98
CA TYR A 30 -7.54 -10.18 -7.55
C TYR A 30 -7.02 -11.05 -6.41
N ASP A 31 -7.82 -11.25 -5.37
CA ASP A 31 -7.41 -12.04 -4.21
C ASP A 31 -7.19 -13.52 -4.56
N SER A 32 -8.03 -14.11 -5.43
CA SER A 32 -7.93 -15.51 -5.82
C SER A 32 -6.89 -15.75 -6.90
N ASP A 33 -6.85 -14.89 -7.92
CA ASP A 33 -6.08 -15.12 -9.15
C ASP A 33 -4.66 -14.54 -9.05
N PHE A 34 -4.47 -13.47 -8.27
CA PHE A 34 -3.15 -12.86 -8.09
C PHE A 34 -2.58 -13.15 -6.70
N ALA A 35 -3.23 -12.68 -5.63
CA ALA A 35 -2.64 -12.74 -4.30
C ALA A 35 -2.41 -14.18 -3.84
N LYS A 36 -3.41 -15.05 -3.97
CA LYS A 36 -3.32 -16.45 -3.54
C LYS A 36 -2.44 -17.29 -4.46
N GLN A 37 -2.53 -17.12 -5.81
CA GLN A 37 -1.76 -17.94 -6.74
C GLN A 37 -0.26 -17.62 -6.70
N ASN A 38 0.10 -16.36 -6.46
CA ASN A 38 1.49 -15.92 -6.36
C ASN A 38 2.04 -15.94 -4.93
N ASP A 39 1.25 -16.39 -3.94
CA ASP A 39 1.61 -16.30 -2.51
C ASP A 39 2.11 -14.88 -2.17
N TYR A 40 1.24 -13.87 -2.45
CA TYR A 40 1.59 -12.46 -2.25
C TYR A 40 1.73 -12.13 -0.76
N ARG A 41 2.96 -11.86 -0.33
CA ARG A 41 3.35 -11.76 1.08
C ARG A 41 3.42 -10.34 1.63
N SER A 42 3.51 -9.34 0.78
CA SER A 42 3.68 -7.96 1.26
C SER A 42 2.65 -7.54 2.32
N PRO A 43 1.33 -7.86 2.22
CA PRO A 43 0.38 -7.52 3.28
C PRO A 43 0.70 -8.17 4.63
N ILE A 44 1.14 -9.44 4.62
CA ILE A 44 1.52 -10.18 5.82
C ILE A 44 2.78 -9.56 6.46
N GLU A 45 3.77 -9.20 5.65
CA GLU A 45 4.98 -8.54 6.15
C GLU A 45 4.68 -7.15 6.71
N ILE A 46 3.77 -6.38 6.08
CA ILE A 46 3.29 -5.10 6.65
C ILE A 46 2.67 -5.34 8.03
N GLY A 47 1.75 -6.30 8.18
CA GLY A 47 1.15 -6.63 9.47
C GLY A 47 2.19 -6.98 10.53
N LYS A 48 3.12 -7.88 10.20
CA LYS A 48 4.21 -8.31 11.08
C LYS A 48 5.11 -7.15 11.55
N TYR A 49 5.53 -6.27 10.64
CA TYR A 49 6.36 -5.14 11.02
C TYR A 49 5.55 -4.05 11.74
N PHE A 50 4.27 -3.88 11.40
CA PHE A 50 3.40 -3.00 12.14
C PHE A 50 3.26 -3.46 13.59
N ASP A 51 2.97 -4.72 13.86
CA ASP A 51 2.88 -5.28 15.22
C ASP A 51 4.20 -5.15 15.99
N LYS A 52 5.32 -5.35 15.30
CA LYS A 52 6.65 -5.25 15.92
C LYS A 52 7.00 -3.84 16.39
N TYR A 53 6.59 -2.80 15.65
CA TYR A 53 7.03 -1.42 15.91
C TYR A 53 5.93 -0.52 16.47
N SER A 54 4.66 -0.92 16.37
CA SER A 54 3.53 -0.09 16.79
C SER A 54 3.31 -0.09 18.29
N ASN A 55 2.66 0.96 18.74
CA ASN A 55 2.18 1.11 20.11
C ASN A 55 0.73 1.62 20.13
N HIS A 56 0.14 1.80 21.31
CA HIS A 56 -1.26 2.21 21.47
C HIS A 56 -1.62 3.59 20.90
N LYS A 57 -0.63 4.43 20.57
CA LYS A 57 -0.84 5.77 19.99
C LYS A 57 -0.90 5.76 18.47
N ASP A 58 -0.48 4.68 17.83
CA ASP A 58 -0.41 4.53 16.37
C ASP A 58 -1.80 4.21 15.79
N THR A 59 -2.75 5.12 16.08
CA THR A 59 -4.16 5.03 15.66
C THR A 59 -4.77 6.44 15.50
N PRO A 60 -5.75 6.67 14.60
CA PRO A 60 -6.20 5.77 13.54
C PRO A 60 -5.09 5.42 12.55
N ILE A 61 -5.24 4.31 11.85
CA ILE A 61 -4.31 3.83 10.82
C ILE A 61 -4.89 4.20 9.45
N LEU A 62 -4.07 4.67 8.52
CA LEU A 62 -4.45 4.80 7.11
C LEU A 62 -3.73 3.73 6.29
N ASP A 63 -4.50 2.84 5.65
CA ASP A 63 -4.02 1.88 4.67
C ASP A 63 -4.01 2.54 3.29
N VAL A 64 -2.81 2.85 2.79
CA VAL A 64 -2.57 3.65 1.58
C VAL A 64 -2.40 2.74 0.37
N GLY A 65 -3.27 2.91 -0.63
CA GLY A 65 -3.39 1.98 -1.75
C GLY A 65 -3.95 0.64 -1.26
N ALA A 66 -5.04 0.69 -0.49
CA ALA A 66 -5.60 -0.46 0.20
C ALA A 66 -6.05 -1.60 -0.73
N GLY A 67 -6.33 -1.28 -2.01
CA GLY A 67 -6.79 -2.27 -2.97
C GLY A 67 -8.03 -3.02 -2.49
N THR A 68 -7.96 -4.34 -2.51
CA THR A 68 -9.01 -5.23 -1.99
C THR A 68 -9.01 -5.38 -0.47
N GLY A 69 -8.07 -4.74 0.25
CA GLY A 69 -8.05 -4.71 1.72
C GLY A 69 -7.25 -5.84 2.38
N LEU A 70 -6.26 -6.40 1.72
CA LEU A 70 -5.44 -7.49 2.26
C LEU A 70 -4.63 -7.05 3.51
N VAL A 71 -4.14 -5.80 3.55
CA VAL A 71 -3.45 -5.27 4.74
C VAL A 71 -4.41 -5.10 5.89
N GLY A 72 -5.62 -4.56 5.64
CA GLY A 72 -6.65 -4.42 6.66
C GLY A 72 -7.03 -5.76 7.29
N GLU A 73 -7.12 -6.85 6.51
CA GLU A 73 -7.35 -8.19 7.05
C GLU A 73 -6.23 -8.63 8.01
N CYS A 74 -4.96 -8.37 7.64
CA CYS A 74 -3.82 -8.72 8.50
C CYS A 74 -3.79 -7.92 9.81
N LEU A 75 -4.37 -6.71 9.86
CA LEU A 75 -4.38 -5.83 11.02
C LEU A 75 -5.67 -5.91 11.84
N ASN A 76 -6.71 -6.59 11.37
CA ASN A 76 -8.06 -6.59 11.96
C ASN A 76 -8.11 -7.13 13.40
N GLU A 77 -7.18 -8.00 13.78
CA GLU A 77 -7.10 -8.55 15.15
C GLU A 77 -6.66 -7.48 16.19
N SER A 78 -6.14 -6.35 15.73
CA SER A 78 -5.58 -5.32 16.62
C SER A 78 -6.62 -4.44 17.34
N SER A 79 -7.90 -4.55 17.01
CA SER A 79 -9.00 -3.69 17.51
C SER A 79 -8.75 -2.19 17.29
N ARG A 80 -7.93 -1.80 16.32
CA ARG A 80 -7.59 -0.42 15.99
C ARG A 80 -8.49 0.11 14.90
N GLU A 81 -8.73 1.42 14.92
CA GLU A 81 -9.45 2.09 13.83
C GLU A 81 -8.53 2.15 12.60
N ILE A 82 -8.99 1.55 11.49
CA ILE A 82 -8.27 1.50 10.22
C ILE A 82 -9.16 2.11 9.14
N ASP A 83 -8.66 3.07 8.40
CA ASP A 83 -9.30 3.65 7.22
C ASP A 83 -8.56 3.19 5.97
N ALA A 84 -9.30 2.86 4.89
CA ALA A 84 -8.73 2.52 3.58
C ALA A 84 -8.77 3.72 2.64
N ILE A 85 -7.70 3.92 1.88
CA ILE A 85 -7.67 4.87 0.76
C ILE A 85 -7.12 4.21 -0.50
N ASP A 86 -7.85 4.36 -1.61
CA ASP A 86 -7.44 3.85 -2.93
C ASP A 86 -8.08 4.69 -4.04
N ILE A 87 -7.50 4.63 -5.24
CA ILE A 87 -8.03 5.31 -6.43
C ILE A 87 -9.12 4.50 -7.14
N SER A 88 -9.18 3.18 -6.93
CA SER A 88 -10.12 2.26 -7.58
C SER A 88 -11.35 2.00 -6.72
N PRO A 89 -12.52 2.54 -7.10
CA PRO A 89 -13.76 2.26 -6.40
C PRO A 89 -14.14 0.77 -6.41
N GLU A 90 -13.77 0.04 -7.47
CA GLU A 90 -14.05 -1.39 -7.57
C GLU A 90 -13.25 -2.20 -6.56
N MET A 91 -11.96 -1.87 -6.36
CA MET A 91 -11.12 -2.45 -5.31
C MET A 91 -11.67 -2.14 -3.93
N LEU A 92 -12.02 -0.87 -3.67
CA LEU A 92 -12.61 -0.44 -2.41
C LEU A 92 -13.95 -1.10 -2.10
N ASN A 93 -14.74 -1.47 -3.12
CA ASN A 93 -15.96 -2.22 -2.92
C ASN A 93 -15.68 -3.64 -2.39
N ILE A 94 -14.60 -4.29 -2.83
CA ILE A 94 -14.17 -5.58 -2.26
C ILE A 94 -13.64 -5.39 -0.83
N ALA A 95 -12.82 -4.37 -0.59
CA ALA A 95 -12.31 -4.03 0.74
C ALA A 95 -13.44 -3.81 1.76
N ARG A 96 -14.53 -3.14 1.34
CA ARG A 96 -15.72 -2.91 2.18
C ARG A 96 -16.37 -4.21 2.64
N LEU A 97 -16.41 -5.24 1.79
CA LEU A 97 -17.02 -6.54 2.13
C LEU A 97 -16.24 -7.30 3.22
N LYS A 98 -14.96 -6.97 3.41
CA LYS A 98 -14.11 -7.60 4.43
C LYS A 98 -14.38 -7.08 5.85
N ASN A 99 -15.09 -5.97 5.99
CA ASN A 99 -15.49 -5.38 7.27
C ASN A 99 -14.33 -5.11 8.25
N CYS A 100 -13.14 -4.83 7.73
CA CYS A 100 -11.94 -4.52 8.52
C CYS A 100 -11.60 -3.01 8.55
N TYR A 101 -12.36 -2.17 7.83
CA TYR A 101 -12.13 -0.74 7.77
C TYR A 101 -13.28 0.07 8.39
N SER A 102 -12.92 1.13 9.11
CA SER A 102 -13.87 2.11 9.67
C SER A 102 -14.39 3.05 8.60
N LYS A 103 -13.50 3.50 7.69
CA LYS A 103 -13.85 4.35 6.55
C LYS A 103 -13.21 3.83 5.27
N ILE A 104 -13.89 4.10 4.16
CA ILE A 104 -13.42 3.80 2.81
C ILE A 104 -13.37 5.12 2.04
N ILE A 105 -12.17 5.51 1.60
CA ILE A 105 -11.89 6.79 0.97
C ILE A 105 -11.42 6.55 -0.47
N GLU A 106 -12.20 7.01 -1.45
CA GLU A 106 -11.76 7.05 -2.83
C GLU A 106 -10.99 8.35 -3.07
N ALA A 107 -9.70 8.24 -3.41
CA ALA A 107 -8.88 9.41 -3.70
C ALA A 107 -7.64 9.06 -4.54
N ASP A 108 -7.19 10.04 -5.31
CA ASP A 108 -5.94 10.02 -6.05
C ASP A 108 -4.81 10.52 -5.15
N LEU A 109 -3.89 9.62 -4.81
CA LEU A 109 -2.74 9.90 -3.94
C LEU A 109 -1.74 10.90 -4.53
N THR A 110 -1.84 11.19 -5.82
CA THR A 110 -1.01 12.21 -6.48
C THR A 110 -1.53 13.64 -6.25
N LYS A 111 -2.69 13.78 -5.59
CA LYS A 111 -3.35 15.06 -5.29
C LYS A 111 -3.41 15.29 -3.79
N ARG A 112 -3.74 16.54 -3.42
CA ARG A 112 -4.01 16.86 -2.02
C ARG A 112 -5.25 16.08 -1.54
N LEU A 113 -5.10 15.37 -0.43
CA LEU A 113 -6.17 14.58 0.17
C LEU A 113 -7.14 15.47 0.98
N LEU A 114 -8.43 15.16 0.91
CA LEU A 114 -9.47 15.82 1.73
C LEU A 114 -9.48 15.24 3.17
N ILE A 115 -8.30 15.20 3.76
CA ILE A 115 -8.03 14.71 5.10
C ILE A 115 -7.37 15.83 5.90
N ASN A 116 -7.78 16.00 7.15
CA ASN A 116 -7.20 17.01 8.06
C ASN A 116 -5.73 16.73 8.34
N ASP A 117 -4.96 17.78 8.59
CA ASP A 117 -3.59 17.68 9.06
C ASP A 117 -3.54 16.95 10.42
N ASN A 118 -2.48 16.18 10.67
CA ASN A 118 -2.23 15.51 11.95
C ASN A 118 -3.37 14.58 12.42
N HIS A 119 -4.02 13.86 11.50
CA HIS A 119 -5.17 13.01 11.82
C HIS A 119 -4.75 11.57 12.17
N TYR A 120 -3.92 10.92 11.35
CA TYR A 120 -3.55 9.52 11.53
C TYR A 120 -2.36 9.32 12.46
N GLY A 121 -2.42 8.26 13.27
CA GLY A 121 -1.31 7.81 14.12
C GLY A 121 -0.36 6.86 13.39
N ALA A 122 -0.79 6.25 12.29
CA ALA A 122 0.06 5.40 11.48
C ALA A 122 -0.35 5.38 10.01
N ILE A 123 0.61 5.05 9.14
CA ILE A 123 0.44 4.72 7.73
C ILE A 123 0.94 3.31 7.50
N VAL A 124 0.15 2.51 6.80
CA VAL A 124 0.55 1.20 6.26
C VAL A 124 0.33 1.19 4.75
N SER A 125 1.15 0.44 4.00
CA SER A 125 0.97 0.29 2.56
C SER A 125 1.70 -0.92 2.01
N ALA A 126 1.02 -1.76 1.24
CA ALA A 126 1.59 -2.90 0.54
C ALA A 126 1.36 -2.78 -0.97
N GLY A 127 2.44 -2.77 -1.77
CA GLY A 127 2.36 -2.81 -3.24
C GLY A 127 1.99 -1.50 -3.94
N THR A 128 1.88 -0.39 -3.22
CA THR A 128 1.52 0.93 -3.80
C THR A 128 2.74 1.63 -4.41
N PHE A 129 3.90 1.49 -3.80
CA PHE A 129 5.15 2.13 -4.25
C PHE A 129 5.92 1.19 -5.17
N THR A 130 5.32 0.89 -6.32
CA THR A 130 5.83 0.00 -7.36
C THR A 130 5.67 0.62 -8.74
N HIS A 131 6.02 -0.13 -9.81
CA HIS A 131 6.03 0.36 -11.18
C HIS A 131 4.71 1.02 -11.61
N GLY A 132 4.81 2.28 -12.04
CA GLY A 132 3.69 3.02 -12.65
C GLY A 132 2.58 3.48 -11.70
N HIS A 133 2.67 3.19 -10.38
CA HIS A 133 1.64 3.58 -9.42
C HIS A 133 1.93 4.98 -8.83
N VAL A 134 2.49 5.05 -7.63
CA VAL A 134 2.66 6.30 -6.89
C VAL A 134 4.14 6.58 -6.64
N GLY A 135 4.57 7.79 -6.96
CA GLY A 135 5.95 8.26 -6.77
C GLY A 135 6.21 8.76 -5.33
N PRO A 136 7.48 9.14 -5.06
CA PRO A 136 7.92 9.54 -3.72
C PRO A 136 7.29 10.84 -3.19
N ASP A 137 6.76 11.71 -4.05
CA ASP A 137 6.22 13.01 -3.65
C ASP A 137 4.99 12.89 -2.73
N VAL A 138 4.26 11.78 -2.81
CA VAL A 138 3.15 11.49 -1.90
C VAL A 138 3.58 11.49 -0.42
N LEU A 139 4.85 11.23 -0.12
CA LEU A 139 5.35 11.22 1.26
C LEU A 139 5.14 12.56 1.97
N ASP A 140 5.16 13.70 1.27
CA ASP A 140 4.84 15.00 1.87
C ASP A 140 3.40 15.07 2.33
N GLU A 141 2.48 14.58 1.51
CA GLU A 141 1.06 14.57 1.83
C GLU A 141 0.75 13.56 2.95
N LEU A 142 1.40 12.39 2.95
CA LEU A 142 1.27 11.43 4.04
C LEU A 142 1.81 11.97 5.36
N LEU A 143 2.93 12.72 5.35
CA LEU A 143 3.44 13.42 6.53
C LEU A 143 2.47 14.50 7.02
N ARG A 144 1.83 15.24 6.11
CA ARG A 144 0.84 16.26 6.49
C ARG A 144 -0.36 15.68 7.23
N VAL A 145 -0.91 14.56 6.74
CA VAL A 145 -2.11 13.94 7.33
C VAL A 145 -1.82 13.14 8.59
N THR A 146 -0.56 12.94 8.95
CA THR A 146 -0.17 12.16 10.13
C THR A 146 0.25 13.03 11.31
N LYS A 147 0.02 12.51 12.50
CA LYS A 147 0.47 13.10 13.77
C LYS A 147 1.98 13.07 13.88
N SER A 148 2.55 14.01 14.64
CA SER A 148 3.95 13.90 15.02
C SER A 148 4.20 12.60 15.79
N GLY A 149 5.23 11.85 15.38
CA GLY A 149 5.57 10.55 15.94
C GLY A 149 4.78 9.38 15.36
N ALA A 150 3.98 9.59 14.30
CA ALA A 150 3.26 8.53 13.61
C ALA A 150 4.20 7.46 13.03
N LEU A 151 3.76 6.21 13.08
CA LEU A 151 4.48 5.07 12.51
C LEU A 151 4.17 4.92 11.01
N PHE A 152 5.19 4.74 10.18
CA PHE A 152 5.07 4.40 8.76
C PHE A 152 5.63 3.00 8.51
N VAL A 153 4.83 2.10 7.94
CA VAL A 153 5.24 0.76 7.51
C VAL A 153 4.84 0.57 6.05
N LEU A 154 5.82 0.66 5.15
CA LEU A 154 5.59 0.72 3.71
C LEU A 154 6.44 -0.32 2.99
N THR A 155 5.91 -0.93 1.92
CA THR A 155 6.76 -1.62 0.93
C THR A 155 7.09 -0.69 -0.22
N ILE A 156 8.37 -0.64 -0.60
CA ILE A 156 8.84 0.07 -1.80
C ILE A 156 9.59 -0.95 -2.65
N HIS A 157 9.21 -1.06 -3.92
CA HIS A 157 9.86 -2.00 -4.83
C HIS A 157 11.36 -1.69 -4.95
N TYR A 158 12.20 -2.69 -4.73
CA TYR A 158 13.65 -2.54 -4.64
C TYR A 158 14.27 -1.79 -5.83
N GLN A 159 13.92 -2.19 -7.06
CA GLN A 159 14.46 -1.57 -8.27
C GLN A 159 14.03 -0.10 -8.43
N LEU A 160 12.90 0.29 -7.83
CA LEU A 160 12.37 1.65 -7.91
C LEU A 160 12.90 2.57 -6.82
N TYR A 161 13.41 2.04 -5.73
CA TYR A 161 13.85 2.85 -4.59
C TYR A 161 14.77 4.01 -5.02
N LYS A 162 15.79 3.72 -5.84
CA LYS A 162 16.67 4.75 -6.41
C LYS A 162 16.14 5.32 -7.72
N LYS A 163 15.60 4.48 -8.61
CA LYS A 163 15.20 4.88 -9.95
C LYS A 163 14.05 5.91 -9.94
N ALA A 164 13.08 5.74 -9.03
CA ALA A 164 11.97 6.68 -8.86
C ALA A 164 12.31 7.84 -7.90
N GLY A 165 13.48 7.84 -7.23
CA GLY A 165 13.95 8.93 -6.38
C GLY A 165 13.46 8.86 -4.92
N PHE A 166 13.01 7.69 -4.42
CA PHE A 166 12.64 7.53 -3.01
C PHE A 166 13.82 7.80 -2.07
N ASP A 167 15.05 7.40 -2.44
CA ASP A 167 16.26 7.67 -1.70
C ASP A 167 16.49 9.18 -1.50
N LYS A 168 16.34 9.97 -2.57
CA LYS A 168 16.48 11.43 -2.55
C LYS A 168 15.37 12.09 -1.72
N LYS A 169 14.14 11.60 -1.90
CA LYS A 169 12.98 12.11 -1.16
C LYS A 169 13.14 11.88 0.34
N ILE A 170 13.49 10.67 0.75
CA ILE A 170 13.70 10.32 2.16
C ILE A 170 14.83 11.17 2.75
N LEU A 171 15.91 11.39 2.02
CA LEU A 171 16.98 12.31 2.44
C LEU A 171 16.46 13.75 2.55
N GLY A 172 15.64 14.21 1.62
CA GLY A 172 15.08 15.56 1.63
C GLY A 172 14.16 15.85 2.82
N ILE A 173 13.50 14.82 3.37
CA ILE A 173 12.60 14.92 4.53
C ILE A 173 13.24 14.43 5.85
N GLU A 174 14.55 14.21 5.90
CA GLU A 174 15.25 13.64 7.07
C GLU A 174 15.05 14.42 8.40
N LYS A 175 14.73 15.71 8.30
CA LYS A 175 14.43 16.56 9.47
C LYS A 175 13.02 16.35 10.02
N SER A 176 12.13 15.74 9.23
CA SER A 176 10.73 15.49 9.57
C SER A 176 10.45 14.05 9.97
N ILE A 177 11.42 13.16 9.81
CA ILE A 177 11.29 11.73 10.10
C ILE A 177 12.47 11.24 10.95
N THR A 178 12.28 10.14 11.68
CA THR A 178 13.41 9.40 12.25
C THR A 178 14.13 8.62 11.16
N LYS A 179 15.37 8.18 11.43
CA LYS A 179 16.11 7.33 10.47
C LYS A 179 15.30 6.07 10.13
N PRO A 180 14.99 5.81 8.85
CA PRO A 180 14.22 4.64 8.47
C PRO A 180 14.97 3.32 8.77
N ASN A 181 14.23 2.31 9.20
CA ASN A 181 14.71 0.94 9.27
C ASN A 181 14.32 0.22 7.99
N PHE A 182 15.29 -0.28 7.22
CA PHE A 182 15.07 -1.02 6.00
C PHE A 182 15.13 -2.53 6.26
N HIS A 183 14.15 -3.24 5.73
CA HIS A 183 14.07 -4.71 5.78
C HIS A 183 13.82 -5.22 4.36
N GLU A 184 14.66 -6.13 3.89
CA GLU A 184 14.41 -6.81 2.63
C GLU A 184 13.42 -7.95 2.87
N VAL A 185 12.37 -7.98 2.08
CA VAL A 185 11.31 -9.00 2.16
C VAL A 185 10.95 -9.46 0.75
N SER A 186 10.64 -10.73 0.59
CA SER A 186 10.14 -11.24 -0.68
C SER A 186 8.68 -10.81 -0.86
N VAL A 187 8.38 -10.26 -2.04
CA VAL A 187 7.01 -9.86 -2.42
C VAL A 187 6.11 -11.11 -2.56
N TYR A 188 6.69 -12.19 -3.09
CA TYR A 188 6.02 -13.45 -3.35
C TYR A 188 6.67 -14.59 -2.57
N GLY A 189 5.90 -15.66 -2.30
CA GLY A 189 6.40 -16.85 -1.60
C GLY A 189 7.10 -17.85 -2.51
N ASN A 190 6.98 -19.15 -2.17
CA ASN A 190 7.75 -20.23 -2.78
C ASN A 190 7.40 -20.59 -4.23
N ASN A 191 6.46 -19.90 -4.85
CA ASN A 191 6.05 -20.16 -6.24
C ASN A 191 5.96 -18.86 -7.05
N PRO A 192 7.06 -18.06 -7.08
CA PRO A 192 7.05 -16.83 -7.86
C PRO A 192 6.89 -17.16 -9.35
N ASP A 193 6.16 -16.34 -10.07
CA ASP A 193 6.26 -16.29 -11.52
C ASP A 193 7.75 -16.20 -11.89
N LYS A 194 8.23 -17.02 -12.81
CA LYS A 194 9.66 -17.15 -13.14
C LYS A 194 10.32 -15.82 -13.52
N ASP A 195 9.52 -14.84 -13.94
CA ASP A 195 9.96 -13.51 -14.34
C ASP A 195 10.10 -12.54 -13.15
N HIS A 196 9.55 -12.87 -11.97
CA HIS A 196 9.48 -11.97 -10.78
C HIS A 196 9.97 -12.63 -9.48
N GLY A 197 10.66 -13.76 -9.59
CA GLY A 197 11.16 -14.50 -8.42
C GLY A 197 12.26 -13.79 -7.61
N SER A 198 12.71 -12.61 -8.08
CA SER A 198 13.69 -11.74 -7.40
C SER A 198 13.09 -10.44 -6.86
N ASP A 199 11.76 -10.27 -6.94
CA ASP A 199 11.08 -9.07 -6.45
C ASP A 199 10.88 -9.09 -4.93
#